data_de5dd86bb089e7d7ca91a5c02c40f106
#
_entry.id   de5dd86bb089e7d7ca91a5c02c40f106
#
_cell.length_a   1.000
_cell.length_b   1.000
_cell.length_c   1.000
_cell.angle_alpha   90.00
_cell.angle_beta   90.00
_cell.angle_gamma   90.00
#
_symmetry.space_group_name_H-M   'P 1'
#
loop_
_entity.id
_entity.type
_entity.pdbx_description
1 polymer ?
#
loop_
_entity_poly.entity_id
_entity_poly.type
_entity_poly.pdbx_seq_one_letter_code
_entity_poly.pdbx_strand_id
1 'polypeptide(L)'
;MIRPKIYLFGDSITEESFSLGGWGASLANHFSRTVDVVLRGYSGYNTRWVLKVLDKVFPTSSSQGGDSGTEVAPIALTIFFGANDASLSDRCSAFQHVPLHEYKDNLKAIVFFFKKRWSTTHILLITPPPIDEDARLRYPYVENPHGLPERTNEAAGEYARACIAVAAECRIPVVDLWTKMQQFPHWRKHYLSDGLHLTQGGNQVVFEEVIAKLREEDLILESMQVDLPLIADIDPNDPIKSFIYQELE
;
A
#
# COMPACT_ATOMS: atom_id res chain seq x y z
N MET A 1 4.72 -24.73 8.48
CA MET A 1 3.91 -23.59 8.93
C MET A 1 3.80 -22.56 7.80
N ILE A 2 2.61 -22.06 7.49
CA ILE A 2 2.40 -20.99 6.47
C ILE A 2 2.36 -19.67 7.22
N ARG A 3 3.30 -18.76 6.92
CA ARG A 3 3.27 -17.40 7.49
C ARG A 3 2.03 -16.65 7.02
N PRO A 4 1.38 -15.87 7.89
CA PRO A 4 0.35 -14.94 7.46
C PRO A 4 0.93 -13.91 6.48
N LYS A 5 0.07 -13.26 5.70
CA LYS A 5 0.50 -12.32 4.65
C LYS A 5 -0.06 -10.92 4.89
N ILE A 6 0.73 -9.91 4.53
CA ILE A 6 0.27 -8.53 4.31
C ILE A 6 0.45 -8.23 2.83
N TYR A 7 -0.62 -7.81 2.15
CA TYR A 7 -0.54 -7.35 0.76
C TYR A 7 -0.38 -5.83 0.69
N LEU A 8 0.57 -5.37 -0.13
CA LEU A 8 0.73 -3.96 -0.46
C LEU A 8 0.19 -3.74 -1.87
N PHE A 9 -1.00 -3.15 -1.99
CA PHE A 9 -1.68 -2.94 -3.25
C PHE A 9 -1.76 -1.46 -3.60
N GLY A 10 -1.21 -1.07 -4.76
CA GLY A 10 -1.14 0.32 -5.16
C GLY A 10 -0.54 0.54 -6.54
N ASP A 11 -0.20 1.80 -6.80
CA ASP A 11 0.43 2.27 -8.04
C ASP A 11 1.98 2.23 -7.98
N SER A 12 2.67 3.16 -8.68
CA SER A 12 4.13 3.26 -8.70
C SER A 12 4.73 3.45 -7.31
N ILE A 13 4.09 4.20 -6.42
CA ILE A 13 4.57 4.44 -5.05
C ILE A 13 4.62 3.13 -4.26
N THR A 14 3.72 2.22 -4.56
CA THR A 14 3.73 0.87 -4.00
C THR A 14 4.70 -0.05 -4.76
N GLU A 15 4.75 0.00 -6.10
CA GLU A 15 5.67 -0.80 -6.91
C GLU A 15 7.13 -0.56 -6.50
N GLU A 16 7.51 0.69 -6.28
CA GLU A 16 8.85 1.08 -5.86
C GLU A 16 9.14 0.87 -4.36
N SER A 17 8.14 0.44 -3.59
CA SER A 17 8.25 0.32 -2.12
C SER A 17 9.26 -0.71 -1.63
N PHE A 18 9.74 -1.61 -2.49
CA PHE A 18 10.81 -2.57 -2.19
C PHE A 18 12.19 -2.11 -2.69
N SER A 19 12.31 -0.90 -3.22
CA SER A 19 13.62 -0.29 -3.52
C SER A 19 14.38 0.03 -2.22
N LEU A 20 15.65 0.45 -2.35
CA LEU A 20 16.50 0.79 -1.20
C LEU A 20 15.88 1.91 -0.35
N GLY A 21 15.57 1.60 0.91
CA GLY A 21 14.88 2.51 1.83
C GLY A 21 13.40 2.68 1.55
N GLY A 22 12.79 1.79 0.75
CA GLY A 22 11.36 1.77 0.47
C GLY A 22 10.51 1.31 1.66
N TRP A 23 9.27 1.81 1.75
CA TRP A 23 8.37 1.52 2.86
C TRP A 23 7.94 0.05 2.93
N GLY A 24 7.78 -0.62 1.79
CA GLY A 24 7.46 -2.05 1.72
C GLY A 24 8.63 -2.91 2.18
N ALA A 25 9.87 -2.55 1.80
CA ALA A 25 11.07 -3.23 2.29
C ALA A 25 11.23 -3.05 3.81
N SER A 26 10.93 -1.86 4.34
CA SER A 26 10.94 -1.59 5.78
C SER A 26 9.88 -2.42 6.52
N LEU A 27 8.68 -2.56 5.96
CA LEU A 27 7.64 -3.45 6.51
C LEU A 27 8.08 -4.92 6.49
N ALA A 28 8.64 -5.39 5.37
CA ALA A 28 9.12 -6.78 5.27
C ALA A 28 10.24 -7.07 6.28
N ASN A 29 11.12 -6.11 6.53
CA ASN A 29 12.15 -6.21 7.56
C ASN A 29 11.53 -6.19 8.97
N HIS A 30 10.56 -5.31 9.22
CA HIS A 30 9.89 -5.18 10.52
C HIS A 30 9.18 -6.48 10.92
N PHE A 31 8.48 -7.12 9.98
CA PHE A 31 7.75 -8.36 10.18
C PHE A 31 8.56 -9.62 9.83
N SER A 32 9.88 -9.53 9.75
CA SER A 32 10.72 -10.69 9.38
C SER A 32 10.46 -11.88 10.31
N ARG A 33 10.30 -13.07 9.72
CA ARG A 33 10.01 -14.35 10.39
C ARG A 33 8.60 -14.48 11.01
N THR A 34 7.77 -13.44 10.94
CA THR A 34 6.39 -13.48 11.47
C THR A 34 5.34 -13.35 10.37
N VAL A 35 5.57 -12.47 9.38
CA VAL A 35 4.63 -12.20 8.29
C VAL A 35 5.37 -12.06 6.97
N ASP A 36 4.80 -12.60 5.89
CA ASP A 36 5.27 -12.35 4.53
C ASP A 36 4.60 -11.09 3.95
N VAL A 37 5.40 -10.09 3.59
CA VAL A 37 4.92 -8.87 2.92
C VAL A 37 4.96 -9.07 1.41
N VAL A 38 3.81 -8.96 0.76
CA VAL A 38 3.62 -9.28 -0.67
C VAL A 38 3.33 -8.04 -1.47
N LEU A 39 4.22 -7.71 -2.40
CA LEU A 39 4.10 -6.54 -3.28
C LEU A 39 3.11 -6.77 -4.41
N ARG A 40 2.18 -5.82 -4.59
CA ARG A 40 1.22 -5.70 -5.69
C ARG A 40 1.10 -4.24 -6.12
N GLY A 41 2.22 -3.64 -6.52
CA GLY A 41 2.30 -2.29 -7.09
C GLY A 41 2.19 -2.33 -8.61
N TYR A 42 1.51 -1.36 -9.19
CA TYR A 42 1.28 -1.23 -10.63
C TYR A 42 1.48 0.22 -11.07
N SER A 43 2.68 0.52 -11.53
CA SER A 43 3.09 1.87 -11.94
C SER A 43 2.12 2.46 -12.97
N GLY A 44 1.71 3.70 -12.75
CA GLY A 44 0.81 4.43 -13.65
C GLY A 44 -0.68 4.05 -13.55
N TYR A 45 -1.04 3.02 -12.82
CA TYR A 45 -2.44 2.57 -12.72
C TYR A 45 -3.28 3.54 -11.87
N ASN A 46 -4.50 3.76 -12.33
CA ASN A 46 -5.56 4.46 -11.61
C ASN A 46 -6.63 3.47 -11.14
N THR A 47 -7.56 3.91 -10.32
CA THR A 47 -8.61 3.06 -9.75
C THR A 47 -9.53 2.45 -10.80
N ARG A 48 -9.79 3.14 -11.92
CA ARG A 48 -10.60 2.63 -13.05
C ARG A 48 -9.97 1.40 -13.71
N TRP A 49 -8.65 1.41 -13.90
CA TRP A 49 -7.93 0.30 -14.53
C TRP A 49 -7.77 -0.87 -13.56
N VAL A 50 -7.51 -0.56 -12.28
CA VAL A 50 -7.36 -1.56 -11.23
C VAL A 50 -8.61 -2.43 -11.10
N LEU A 51 -9.81 -1.85 -11.13
CA LEU A 51 -11.06 -2.61 -11.06
C LEU A 51 -11.19 -3.68 -12.16
N LYS A 52 -10.60 -3.45 -13.33
CA LYS A 52 -10.65 -4.39 -14.47
C LYS A 52 -9.70 -5.57 -14.31
N VAL A 53 -8.76 -5.51 -13.37
CA VAL A 53 -7.71 -6.52 -13.22
C VAL A 53 -7.68 -7.17 -11.83
N LEU A 54 -8.58 -6.81 -10.92
CA LEU A 54 -8.61 -7.35 -9.55
C LEU A 54 -8.55 -8.89 -9.52
N ASP A 55 -9.38 -9.57 -10.30
CA ASP A 55 -9.40 -11.04 -10.35
C ASP A 55 -8.13 -11.65 -10.95
N LYS A 56 -7.39 -10.88 -11.77
CA LYS A 56 -6.10 -11.32 -12.31
C LYS A 56 -4.97 -11.13 -11.31
N VAL A 57 -5.01 -10.03 -10.57
CA VAL A 57 -4.01 -9.69 -9.54
C VAL A 57 -4.18 -10.59 -8.32
N PHE A 58 -5.43 -10.89 -7.99
CA PHE A 58 -5.82 -11.73 -6.87
C PHE A 58 -6.71 -12.89 -7.39
N PRO A 59 -6.13 -13.89 -8.08
CA PRO A 59 -6.90 -15.02 -8.59
C PRO A 59 -7.45 -15.87 -7.45
N THR A 60 -8.63 -16.46 -7.62
CA THR A 60 -9.17 -17.46 -6.69
C THR A 60 -8.52 -18.82 -6.94
N SER A 61 -8.41 -19.66 -5.91
CA SER A 61 -7.83 -21.02 -6.02
C SER A 61 -8.50 -21.88 -7.09
N SER A 62 -9.79 -21.66 -7.35
CA SER A 62 -10.56 -22.37 -8.39
C SER A 62 -10.15 -22.00 -9.82
N SER A 63 -9.47 -20.86 -10.03
CA SER A 63 -9.06 -20.39 -11.37
C SER A 63 -7.72 -20.97 -11.85
N GLN A 64 -6.97 -21.66 -10.99
CA GLN A 64 -5.64 -22.18 -11.32
C GLN A 64 -5.55 -23.71 -11.48
N GLY A 65 -6.65 -24.45 -11.48
CA GLY A 65 -6.66 -25.89 -11.73
C GLY A 65 -5.86 -26.74 -10.73
N GLY A 66 -5.53 -26.19 -9.58
CA GLY A 66 -4.81 -26.86 -8.50
C GLY A 66 -5.74 -27.21 -7.34
N ASP A 67 -5.30 -28.16 -6.55
CA ASP A 67 -5.98 -28.73 -5.39
C ASP A 67 -6.75 -27.66 -4.57
N SER A 68 -7.97 -28.01 -4.14
CA SER A 68 -8.93 -27.14 -3.44
C SER A 68 -8.50 -26.70 -2.04
N GLY A 69 -7.23 -26.31 -1.86
CA GLY A 69 -6.77 -25.68 -0.62
C GLY A 69 -7.54 -24.37 -0.40
N THR A 70 -8.17 -24.23 0.75
CA THR A 70 -8.82 -23.00 1.18
C THR A 70 -7.81 -21.84 1.08
N GLU A 71 -8.13 -20.82 0.30
CA GLU A 71 -7.29 -19.61 0.20
C GLU A 71 -7.16 -18.98 1.61
N VAL A 72 -5.94 -18.91 2.11
CA VAL A 72 -5.69 -18.25 3.39
C VAL A 72 -5.79 -16.75 3.21
N ALA A 73 -6.77 -16.12 3.88
CA ALA A 73 -6.92 -14.67 3.86
C ALA A 73 -5.65 -13.99 4.43
N PRO A 74 -5.18 -12.88 3.83
CA PRO A 74 -4.11 -12.09 4.43
C PRO A 74 -4.59 -11.44 5.74
N ILE A 75 -3.68 -11.21 6.67
CA ILE A 75 -4.03 -10.52 7.91
C ILE A 75 -4.30 -9.03 7.68
N ALA A 76 -3.59 -8.42 6.72
CA ALA A 76 -3.81 -7.04 6.33
C ALA A 76 -3.59 -6.81 4.83
N LEU A 77 -4.19 -5.74 4.33
CA LEU A 77 -4.06 -5.25 2.96
C LEU A 77 -4.03 -3.74 2.97
N THR A 78 -2.98 -3.13 2.42
CA THR A 78 -2.98 -1.69 2.12
C THR A 78 -3.53 -1.44 0.72
N ILE A 79 -4.30 -0.37 0.53
CA ILE A 79 -4.78 0.11 -0.77
C ILE A 79 -4.29 1.54 -0.93
N PHE A 80 -3.35 1.76 -1.85
CA PHE A 80 -2.66 3.04 -2.04
C PHE A 80 -2.77 3.48 -3.51
N PHE A 81 -3.91 4.07 -3.87
CA PHE A 81 -4.22 4.64 -5.18
C PHE A 81 -4.78 6.04 -5.06
N GLY A 82 -4.69 6.80 -6.14
CA GLY A 82 -5.25 8.14 -6.23
C GLY A 82 -4.26 9.16 -6.80
N ALA A 83 -2.96 8.88 -6.74
CA ALA A 83 -1.94 9.77 -7.29
C ALA A 83 -2.06 9.92 -8.82
N ASN A 84 -2.47 8.86 -9.53
CA ASN A 84 -2.74 8.89 -10.96
C ASN A 84 -4.14 9.41 -11.27
N ASP A 85 -5.13 9.02 -10.49
CA ASP A 85 -6.51 9.52 -10.60
C ASP A 85 -6.58 11.04 -10.51
N ALA A 86 -5.75 11.64 -9.64
CA ALA A 86 -5.65 13.09 -9.43
C ALA A 86 -4.91 13.85 -10.53
N SER A 87 -4.48 13.20 -11.63
CA SER A 87 -4.00 13.92 -12.82
C SER A 87 -5.06 14.85 -13.34
N LEU A 88 -4.66 16.04 -13.82
CA LEU A 88 -5.61 17.01 -14.34
C LEU A 88 -6.10 16.61 -15.74
N SER A 89 -7.41 16.73 -15.96
CA SER A 89 -8.07 16.26 -17.20
C SER A 89 -7.70 17.05 -18.46
N ASP A 90 -7.09 18.21 -18.30
CA ASP A 90 -6.68 19.13 -19.37
C ASP A 90 -5.15 19.27 -19.50
N ARG A 91 -4.38 18.31 -18.93
CA ARG A 91 -2.91 18.31 -18.94
C ARG A 91 -2.35 17.07 -19.62
N CYS A 92 -1.04 17.03 -19.77
CA CYS A 92 -0.34 15.98 -20.53
C CYS A 92 -0.58 14.55 -20.00
N SER A 93 -0.91 14.37 -18.71
CA SER A 93 -1.28 13.06 -18.12
C SER A 93 -2.80 12.85 -17.99
N ALA A 94 -3.63 13.54 -18.78
CA ALA A 94 -5.10 13.43 -18.74
C ALA A 94 -5.63 11.99 -18.92
N PHE A 95 -4.89 11.13 -19.61
CA PHE A 95 -5.26 9.73 -19.81
C PHE A 95 -5.30 8.91 -18.50
N GLN A 96 -4.63 9.39 -17.44
CA GLN A 96 -4.70 8.77 -16.11
C GLN A 96 -5.83 9.33 -15.25
N HIS A 97 -6.38 10.49 -15.62
CA HIS A 97 -7.41 11.16 -14.83
C HIS A 97 -8.66 10.29 -14.62
N VAL A 98 -9.13 10.26 -13.40
CA VAL A 98 -10.43 9.70 -13.02
C VAL A 98 -11.21 10.77 -12.26
N PRO A 99 -12.41 11.17 -12.69
CA PRO A 99 -13.21 12.17 -11.99
C PRO A 99 -13.42 11.81 -10.51
N LEU A 100 -13.43 12.81 -9.63
CA LEU A 100 -13.44 12.63 -8.18
C LEU A 100 -14.61 11.73 -7.69
N HIS A 101 -15.80 11.86 -8.27
CA HIS A 101 -16.95 11.02 -7.91
C HIS A 101 -16.72 9.56 -8.30
N GLU A 102 -16.17 9.32 -9.49
CA GLU A 102 -15.83 7.97 -9.97
C GLU A 102 -14.70 7.34 -9.14
N TYR A 103 -13.67 8.13 -8.76
CA TYR A 103 -12.62 7.68 -7.86
C TYR A 103 -13.18 7.16 -6.53
N LYS A 104 -14.14 7.89 -5.92
CA LYS A 104 -14.83 7.46 -4.69
C LYS A 104 -15.56 6.13 -4.90
N ASP A 105 -16.30 6.00 -5.99
CA ASP A 105 -17.06 4.78 -6.29
C ASP A 105 -16.12 3.60 -6.57
N ASN A 106 -15.02 3.85 -7.31
CA ASN A 106 -13.99 2.86 -7.59
C ASN A 106 -13.31 2.37 -6.31
N LEU A 107 -12.91 3.28 -5.41
CA LEU A 107 -12.31 2.89 -4.12
C LEU A 107 -13.26 2.05 -3.28
N LYS A 108 -14.56 2.43 -3.22
CA LYS A 108 -15.57 1.63 -2.53
C LYS A 108 -15.68 0.24 -3.14
N ALA A 109 -15.72 0.14 -4.46
CA ALA A 109 -15.79 -1.14 -5.15
C ALA A 109 -14.58 -2.03 -4.87
N ILE A 110 -13.36 -1.45 -4.84
CA ILE A 110 -12.12 -2.16 -4.47
C ILE A 110 -12.21 -2.67 -3.03
N VAL A 111 -12.60 -1.82 -2.07
CA VAL A 111 -12.77 -2.21 -0.66
C VAL A 111 -13.82 -3.31 -0.52
N PHE A 112 -14.97 -3.20 -1.19
CA PHE A 112 -16.01 -4.23 -1.16
C PHE A 112 -15.56 -5.55 -1.75
N PHE A 113 -14.78 -5.53 -2.84
CA PHE A 113 -14.20 -6.74 -3.43
C PHE A 113 -13.40 -7.52 -2.38
N PHE A 114 -12.52 -6.86 -1.64
CA PHE A 114 -11.70 -7.50 -0.63
C PHE A 114 -12.48 -7.90 0.63
N LYS A 115 -13.41 -7.06 1.11
CA LYS A 115 -14.29 -7.43 2.24
C LYS A 115 -15.14 -8.67 1.95
N LYS A 116 -15.64 -8.79 0.72
CA LYS A 116 -16.39 -9.97 0.31
C LYS A 116 -15.51 -11.22 0.23
N ARG A 117 -14.27 -11.05 -0.20
CA ARG A 117 -13.34 -12.16 -0.40
C ARG A 117 -12.68 -12.60 0.90
N TRP A 118 -12.25 -11.65 1.72
CA TRP A 118 -11.47 -11.86 2.95
C TRP A 118 -12.09 -11.07 4.09
N SER A 119 -13.15 -11.58 4.68
CA SER A 119 -13.93 -10.87 5.69
C SER A 119 -13.18 -10.54 6.98
N THR A 120 -12.07 -11.24 7.26
CA THR A 120 -11.23 -11.07 8.46
C THR A 120 -9.98 -10.21 8.21
N THR A 121 -9.73 -9.79 6.97
CA THR A 121 -8.55 -8.99 6.60
C THR A 121 -8.72 -7.53 7.05
N HIS A 122 -7.74 -6.99 7.74
CA HIS A 122 -7.66 -5.56 8.03
C HIS A 122 -7.29 -4.78 6.77
N ILE A 123 -8.22 -4.00 6.25
CA ILE A 123 -8.02 -3.18 5.06
C ILE A 123 -7.66 -1.77 5.50
N LEU A 124 -6.54 -1.24 4.99
CA LEU A 124 -6.04 0.10 5.27
C LEU A 124 -5.97 0.91 3.97
N LEU A 125 -6.71 2.03 3.90
CA LEU A 125 -6.53 3.01 2.82
C LEU A 125 -5.35 3.93 3.13
N ILE A 126 -4.63 4.34 2.08
CA ILE A 126 -3.59 5.38 2.16
C ILE A 126 -3.96 6.46 1.15
N THR A 127 -4.04 7.71 1.58
CA THR A 127 -4.32 8.83 0.68
C THR A 127 -3.17 9.07 -0.30
N PRO A 128 -3.40 9.60 -1.51
CA PRO A 128 -2.31 10.07 -2.35
C PRO A 128 -1.43 11.07 -1.57
N PRO A 129 -0.11 11.12 -1.86
CA PRO A 129 0.80 12.08 -1.23
C PRO A 129 0.54 13.51 -1.73
N PRO A 130 1.10 14.53 -1.08
CA PRO A 130 1.10 15.89 -1.62
C PRO A 130 1.97 15.97 -2.88
N ILE A 131 1.78 17.03 -3.67
CA ILE A 131 2.47 17.28 -4.94
C ILE A 131 3.38 18.51 -4.83
N ASP A 132 4.63 18.39 -5.32
CA ASP A 132 5.49 19.53 -5.64
C ASP A 132 5.37 19.87 -7.13
N GLU A 133 4.55 20.85 -7.44
CA GLU A 133 4.24 21.28 -8.82
C GLU A 133 5.47 21.75 -9.57
N ASP A 134 6.38 22.46 -8.88
CA ASP A 134 7.63 22.93 -9.49
C ASP A 134 8.55 21.78 -9.89
N ALA A 135 8.61 20.74 -9.07
CA ALA A 135 9.37 19.53 -9.41
C ALA A 135 8.69 18.76 -10.55
N ARG A 136 7.36 18.66 -10.57
CA ARG A 136 6.62 18.02 -11.67
C ARG A 136 6.84 18.74 -13.02
N LEU A 137 7.00 20.05 -13.03
CA LEU A 137 7.36 20.80 -14.23
C LEU A 137 8.75 20.47 -14.75
N ARG A 138 9.71 20.20 -13.85
CA ARG A 138 11.08 19.82 -14.22
C ARG A 138 11.20 18.38 -14.68
N TYR A 139 10.34 17.48 -14.17
CA TYR A 139 10.37 16.04 -14.40
C TYR A 139 9.00 15.51 -14.83
N PRO A 140 8.45 15.97 -15.96
CA PRO A 140 7.14 15.51 -16.43
C PRO A 140 7.21 14.03 -16.83
N TYR A 141 6.13 13.30 -16.55
CA TYR A 141 6.04 11.88 -16.89
C TYR A 141 5.99 11.62 -18.39
N VAL A 142 5.37 12.52 -19.15
CA VAL A 142 5.25 12.49 -20.60
C VAL A 142 5.62 13.87 -21.17
N GLU A 143 5.77 13.97 -22.49
CA GLU A 143 6.02 15.25 -23.14
C GLU A 143 4.96 16.28 -22.71
N ASN A 144 5.44 17.45 -22.26
CA ASN A 144 4.61 18.52 -21.71
C ASN A 144 4.72 19.82 -22.59
N PRO A 145 4.06 19.86 -23.74
CA PRO A 145 4.20 20.97 -24.70
C PRO A 145 3.64 22.29 -24.16
N HIS A 146 2.76 22.25 -23.15
CA HIS A 146 2.15 23.46 -22.58
C HIS A 146 2.93 24.02 -21.37
N GLY A 147 3.93 23.31 -20.87
CA GLY A 147 4.72 23.75 -19.71
C GLY A 147 3.89 23.96 -18.44
N LEU A 148 2.80 23.21 -18.27
CA LEU A 148 1.91 23.27 -17.10
C LEU A 148 1.99 21.97 -16.29
N PRO A 149 1.92 22.02 -14.95
CA PRO A 149 1.98 20.82 -14.14
C PRO A 149 0.78 19.91 -14.45
N GLU A 150 1.05 18.62 -14.62
CA GLU A 150 0.01 17.61 -14.89
C GLU A 150 -0.79 17.23 -13.64
N ARG A 151 -0.28 17.60 -12.47
CA ARG A 151 -0.90 17.42 -11.15
C ARG A 151 -0.68 18.66 -10.32
N THR A 152 -1.60 18.93 -9.39
CA THR A 152 -1.46 20.02 -8.41
C THR A 152 -1.64 19.48 -7.00
N ASN A 153 -1.05 20.16 -6.02
CA ASN A 153 -1.24 19.81 -4.61
C ASN A 153 -2.69 20.00 -4.17
N GLU A 154 -3.39 20.98 -4.76
CA GLU A 154 -4.81 21.20 -4.50
C GLU A 154 -5.66 20.00 -4.96
N ALA A 155 -5.49 19.56 -6.20
CA ALA A 155 -6.19 18.38 -6.73
C ALA A 155 -5.85 17.13 -5.91
N ALA A 156 -4.58 16.87 -5.60
CA ALA A 156 -4.18 15.74 -4.73
C ALA A 156 -4.89 15.79 -3.38
N GLY A 157 -5.05 17.00 -2.80
CA GLY A 157 -5.79 17.20 -1.55
C GLY A 157 -7.29 16.89 -1.66
N GLU A 158 -7.92 17.15 -2.82
CA GLU A 158 -9.32 16.74 -3.05
C GLU A 158 -9.47 15.21 -3.06
N TYR A 159 -8.56 14.50 -3.74
CA TYR A 159 -8.54 13.03 -3.76
C TYR A 159 -8.18 12.44 -2.40
N ALA A 160 -7.30 13.08 -1.62
CA ALA A 160 -7.01 12.67 -0.26
C ALA A 160 -8.25 12.78 0.64
N ARG A 161 -8.97 13.89 0.61
CA ARG A 161 -10.24 14.07 1.34
C ARG A 161 -11.30 13.07 0.90
N ALA A 162 -11.39 12.77 -0.40
CA ALA A 162 -12.30 11.75 -0.93
C ALA A 162 -11.95 10.34 -0.41
N CYS A 163 -10.66 9.99 -0.35
CA CYS A 163 -10.17 8.73 0.21
C CYS A 163 -10.55 8.59 1.69
N ILE A 164 -10.35 9.65 2.50
CA ILE A 164 -10.74 9.68 3.91
C ILE A 164 -12.26 9.49 4.07
N ALA A 165 -13.07 10.15 3.23
CA ALA A 165 -14.52 10.00 3.26
C ALA A 165 -14.94 8.56 2.95
N VAL A 166 -14.32 7.92 1.94
CA VAL A 166 -14.57 6.51 1.61
C VAL A 166 -14.17 5.58 2.75
N ALA A 167 -13.04 5.82 3.41
CA ALA A 167 -12.62 5.04 4.57
C ALA A 167 -13.66 5.09 5.69
N ALA A 168 -14.18 6.28 6.00
CA ALA A 168 -15.23 6.47 7.01
C ALA A 168 -16.54 5.76 6.61
N GLU A 169 -16.99 5.91 5.36
CA GLU A 169 -18.19 5.24 4.83
C GLU A 169 -18.05 3.70 4.87
N CYS A 170 -16.85 3.19 4.57
CA CYS A 170 -16.53 1.76 4.60
C CYS A 170 -16.18 1.25 6.00
N ARG A 171 -16.05 2.12 7.00
CA ARG A 171 -15.61 1.78 8.37
C ARG A 171 -14.29 0.99 8.38
N ILE A 172 -13.27 1.58 7.76
CA ILE A 172 -11.91 1.05 7.71
C ILE A 172 -10.91 2.16 8.05
N PRO A 173 -9.74 1.82 8.60
CA PRO A 173 -8.69 2.78 8.89
C PRO A 173 -8.13 3.45 7.62
N VAL A 174 -7.57 4.65 7.79
CA VAL A 174 -6.90 5.41 6.73
C VAL A 174 -5.66 6.11 7.26
N VAL A 175 -4.60 6.10 6.46
CA VAL A 175 -3.42 6.97 6.62
C VAL A 175 -3.65 8.23 5.80
N ASP A 176 -3.78 9.38 6.46
CA ASP A 176 -3.81 10.69 5.80
C ASP A 176 -2.39 11.19 5.51
N LEU A 177 -1.78 10.59 4.49
CA LEU A 177 -0.41 10.89 4.09
C LEU A 177 -0.28 12.32 3.56
N TRP A 178 -1.30 12.83 2.84
CA TRP A 178 -1.33 14.18 2.28
C TRP A 178 -1.16 15.23 3.37
N THR A 179 -1.94 15.15 4.44
CA THR A 179 -1.84 16.07 5.57
C THR A 179 -0.56 15.85 6.37
N LYS A 180 -0.21 14.59 6.64
CA LYS A 180 0.94 14.23 7.47
C LYS A 180 2.25 14.78 6.92
N MET A 181 2.52 14.58 5.66
CA MET A 181 3.77 15.05 5.05
C MET A 181 3.89 16.57 5.07
N GLN A 182 2.80 17.30 4.90
CA GLN A 182 2.79 18.76 4.85
C GLN A 182 3.00 19.43 6.23
N GLN A 183 2.91 18.69 7.33
CA GLN A 183 3.25 19.18 8.67
C GLN A 183 4.75 19.43 8.85
N PHE A 184 5.59 18.84 8.00
CA PHE A 184 7.03 18.98 8.08
C PHE A 184 7.54 20.16 7.24
N PRO A 185 8.38 21.06 7.80
CA PRO A 185 9.00 22.13 7.01
C PRO A 185 9.83 21.54 5.86
N HIS A 186 9.74 22.15 4.67
CA HIS A 186 10.47 21.71 3.47
C HIS A 186 10.11 20.31 2.97
N TRP A 187 8.92 19.80 3.28
CA TRP A 187 8.42 18.47 2.89
C TRP A 187 8.62 18.15 1.39
N ARG A 188 8.48 19.15 0.50
CA ARG A 188 8.65 18.98 -0.95
C ARG A 188 9.98 18.34 -1.31
N LYS A 189 11.07 18.88 -0.75
CA LYS A 189 12.43 18.39 -1.03
C LYS A 189 12.83 17.19 -0.16
N HIS A 190 12.23 17.08 1.03
CA HIS A 190 12.56 16.00 1.97
C HIS A 190 11.87 14.70 1.60
N TYR A 191 10.61 14.77 1.17
CA TYR A 191 9.77 13.60 1.00
C TYR A 191 9.51 13.21 -0.45
N LEU A 192 9.69 14.14 -1.41
CA LEU A 192 9.44 13.89 -2.83
C LEU A 192 10.72 13.98 -3.66
N SER A 193 10.93 12.98 -4.53
CA SER A 193 12.10 12.90 -5.40
C SER A 193 11.92 13.71 -6.69
N ASP A 194 10.77 13.59 -7.32
CA ASP A 194 10.41 14.21 -8.60
C ASP A 194 9.14 15.06 -8.51
N GLY A 195 8.67 15.32 -7.27
CA GLY A 195 7.44 16.06 -6.98
C GLY A 195 6.20 15.17 -6.81
N LEU A 196 6.33 13.84 -6.95
CA LEU A 196 5.28 12.85 -6.76
C LEU A 196 5.80 11.61 -6.01
N HIS A 197 6.83 10.95 -6.54
CA HIS A 197 7.41 9.74 -5.95
C HIS A 197 8.23 10.07 -4.71
N LEU A 198 8.35 9.09 -3.83
CA LEU A 198 8.90 9.30 -2.50
C LEU A 198 10.44 9.20 -2.50
N THR A 199 11.08 10.06 -1.70
CA THR A 199 12.46 9.85 -1.24
C THR A 199 12.48 8.77 -0.17
N GLN A 200 13.68 8.39 0.33
CA GLN A 200 13.79 7.54 1.51
C GLN A 200 13.07 8.14 2.74
N GLY A 201 13.15 9.47 2.92
CA GLY A 201 12.42 10.17 4.00
C GLY A 201 10.90 10.07 3.84
N GLY A 202 10.38 10.22 2.60
CA GLY A 202 8.97 10.03 2.31
C GLY A 202 8.49 8.59 2.53
N ASN A 203 9.31 7.61 2.13
CA ASN A 203 9.06 6.19 2.39
C ASN A 203 9.04 5.87 3.89
N GLN A 204 9.92 6.50 4.68
CA GLN A 204 9.94 6.34 6.14
C GLN A 204 8.64 6.83 6.78
N VAL A 205 8.09 7.96 6.33
CA VAL A 205 6.78 8.46 6.80
C VAL A 205 5.68 7.45 6.52
N VAL A 206 5.61 6.88 5.30
CA VAL A 206 4.61 5.86 4.96
C VAL A 206 4.76 4.64 5.87
N PHE A 207 5.97 4.14 6.06
CA PHE A 207 6.25 3.00 6.93
C PHE A 207 5.75 3.25 8.37
N GLU A 208 6.12 4.38 8.97
CA GLU A 208 5.74 4.73 10.35
C GLU A 208 4.23 4.84 10.52
N GLU A 209 3.54 5.52 9.59
CA GLU A 209 2.09 5.68 9.65
C GLU A 209 1.35 4.35 9.42
N VAL A 210 1.83 3.50 8.51
CA VAL A 210 1.25 2.16 8.29
C VAL A 210 1.41 1.30 9.54
N ILE A 211 2.61 1.27 10.16
CA ILE A 211 2.83 0.53 11.42
C ILE A 211 1.93 1.07 12.54
N ALA A 212 1.81 2.39 12.68
CA ALA A 212 0.94 2.98 13.68
C ALA A 212 -0.53 2.53 13.49
N LYS A 213 -1.02 2.52 12.24
CA LYS A 213 -2.38 2.06 11.94
C LYS A 213 -2.58 0.56 12.14
N LEU A 214 -1.61 -0.26 11.76
CA LEU A 214 -1.69 -1.70 12.02
C LEU A 214 -1.72 -2.02 13.52
N ARG A 215 -0.98 -1.27 14.35
CA ARG A 215 -1.03 -1.39 15.82
C ARG A 215 -2.38 -0.99 16.40
N GLU A 216 -3.03 0.05 15.86
CA GLU A 216 -4.40 0.44 16.26
C GLU A 216 -5.42 -0.67 15.95
N GLU A 217 -5.13 -1.55 14.99
CA GLU A 217 -5.94 -2.71 14.59
C GLU A 217 -5.46 -4.04 15.26
N ASP A 218 -4.74 -3.94 16.38
CA ASP A 218 -4.20 -5.08 17.14
C ASP A 218 -3.18 -5.97 16.39
N LEU A 219 -2.66 -5.51 15.26
CA LEU A 219 -1.57 -6.17 14.54
C LEU A 219 -0.21 -5.74 15.07
N ILE A 220 0.13 -6.26 16.24
CA ILE A 220 1.32 -5.90 17.02
C ILE A 220 2.37 -6.99 16.85
N LEU A 221 3.57 -6.63 16.36
CA LEU A 221 4.67 -7.57 16.09
C LEU A 221 5.00 -8.44 17.33
N GLU A 222 5.01 -7.82 18.50
CA GLU A 222 5.35 -8.46 19.77
C GLU A 222 4.36 -9.58 20.19
N SER A 223 3.17 -9.59 19.62
CA SER A 223 2.15 -10.63 19.83
C SER A 223 2.13 -11.70 18.75
N MET A 224 2.93 -11.54 17.69
CA MET A 224 2.95 -12.47 16.56
C MET A 224 3.95 -13.60 16.81
N GLN A 225 3.54 -14.81 16.49
CA GLN A 225 4.42 -15.97 16.60
C GLN A 225 5.47 -15.98 15.49
N VAL A 226 6.74 -16.23 15.84
CA VAL A 226 7.79 -16.51 14.86
C VAL A 226 7.62 -17.91 14.24
N ASP A 227 8.04 -18.07 13.00
CA ASP A 227 7.84 -19.32 12.23
C ASP A 227 8.65 -20.52 12.72
N LEU A 228 9.82 -20.27 13.32
CA LEU A 228 10.73 -21.30 13.83
C LEU A 228 11.46 -20.77 15.08
N PRO A 229 12.03 -21.64 15.92
CA PRO A 229 12.80 -21.22 17.10
C PRO A 229 13.90 -20.21 16.75
N LEU A 230 14.12 -19.25 17.63
CA LEU A 230 15.28 -18.36 17.55
C LEU A 230 16.54 -19.13 17.91
N ILE A 231 17.70 -18.62 17.49
CA ILE A 231 18.99 -19.28 17.77
C ILE A 231 19.22 -19.53 19.27
N ALA A 232 18.68 -18.68 20.14
CA ALA A 232 18.76 -18.82 21.59
C ALA A 232 17.90 -19.98 22.15
N ASP A 233 16.89 -20.41 21.39
CA ASP A 233 15.94 -21.46 21.77
C ASP A 233 16.36 -22.84 21.24
N ILE A 234 17.44 -22.91 20.45
CA ILE A 234 17.94 -24.15 19.86
C ILE A 234 18.96 -24.81 20.80
N ASP A 235 18.68 -26.08 21.22
CA ASP A 235 19.68 -26.87 21.90
C ASP A 235 20.75 -27.32 20.88
N PRO A 236 22.02 -26.88 21.01
CA PRO A 236 23.07 -27.23 20.06
C PRO A 236 23.45 -28.72 20.08
N ASN A 237 23.09 -29.45 21.16
CA ASN A 237 23.37 -30.89 21.29
C ASN A 237 22.23 -31.74 20.73
N ASP A 238 21.00 -31.20 20.65
CA ASP A 238 19.83 -31.87 20.07
C ASP A 238 18.93 -30.84 19.34
N PRO A 239 19.39 -30.27 18.21
CA PRO A 239 18.66 -29.22 17.51
C PRO A 239 17.31 -29.71 16.95
N ILE A 240 17.19 -30.99 16.61
CA ILE A 240 15.94 -31.56 16.06
C ILE A 240 14.82 -31.44 17.08
N LYS A 241 15.10 -31.68 18.36
CA LYS A 241 14.13 -31.58 19.44
C LYS A 241 13.52 -30.17 19.54
N SER A 242 14.32 -29.15 19.31
CA SER A 242 13.84 -27.74 19.31
C SER A 242 12.86 -27.45 18.19
N PHE A 243 12.85 -28.23 17.09
CA PHE A 243 11.95 -28.02 15.95
C PHE A 243 10.64 -28.83 16.04
N ILE A 244 10.59 -29.88 16.85
CA ILE A 244 9.41 -30.78 16.94
C ILE A 244 8.31 -30.16 17.82
N TYR A 245 8.65 -29.35 18.82
CA TYR A 245 7.70 -28.86 19.82
C TYR A 245 6.74 -27.76 19.30
N GLN A 246 6.93 -27.24 18.08
CA GLN A 246 6.03 -26.22 17.49
C GLN A 246 4.83 -26.79 16.72
N GLU A 247 4.72 -28.10 16.56
CA GLU A 247 3.57 -28.72 15.89
C GLU A 247 2.41 -29.10 16.84
N LEU A 248 2.53 -28.85 18.15
CA LEU A 248 1.60 -29.39 19.17
C LEU A 248 0.86 -28.34 20.00
N GLU A 249 0.95 -27.03 19.66
CA GLU A 249 0.12 -25.96 20.23
C GLU A 249 -0.73 -25.28 19.12
#